data_68a2f60c2de26d8c54150b737df3b50b
#
_entry.id   68a2f60c2de26d8c54150b737df3b50b
#
_cell.length_a   1.000
_cell.length_b   1.000
_cell.length_c   1.000
_cell.angle_alpha   90.00
_cell.angle_beta   90.00
_cell.angle_gamma   90.00
#
_symmetry.space_group_name_H-M   'P 1'
#
loop_
_entity.id
_entity.type
_entity.pdbx_description
1 polymer ?
#
loop_
_entity_poly.entity_id
_entity_poly.type
_entity_poly.pdbx_seq_one_letter_code
_entity_poly.pdbx_strand_id
1 'polypeptide(L)'
;GCHHGNRASPTTLENLEWDRSAVGKSPWAEVRFQLLDTLFEVFEPTAFPSTSTLPGPEFMLLAGLTSFADWIGSNTDWFGFGAATDTAAPEKWFEARCDTAVQALDAIGWQPRRPLLTRRNSFSEAFGFAPRPLQNAVEVALEELAEPAILLIEAPMGEGKTEAAWFAHLELQRRFEHRGLYMALPTQATGNAMFVRTLAFLRARSADRVLDVQLLHGGTLLNDSFQ
;
A
#
# COMPACT_ATOMS: atom_id res chain seq x y z
N GLY A 1 -2.84 -12.91 -14.32
CA GLY A 1 -3.30 -12.05 -15.29
C GLY A 1 -3.67 -10.61 -14.97
N CYS A 2 -4.29 -10.31 -13.82
CA CYS A 2 -4.78 -8.94 -13.56
C CYS A 2 -3.93 -8.16 -12.54
N HIS A 3 -2.76 -8.64 -12.18
CA HIS A 3 -1.91 -8.03 -11.14
C HIS A 3 -1.38 -6.63 -11.52
N HIS A 4 -1.38 -6.26 -12.81
CA HIS A 4 -1.07 -4.90 -13.24
C HIS A 4 -2.29 -3.95 -13.25
N GLY A 5 -3.39 -4.31 -12.57
CA GLY A 5 -4.58 -3.47 -12.45
C GLY A 5 -5.52 -3.48 -13.66
N ASN A 6 -5.21 -4.24 -14.69
CA ASN A 6 -6.06 -4.36 -15.88
C ASN A 6 -7.07 -5.50 -15.68
N ARG A 7 -8.36 -5.15 -15.69
CA ARG A 7 -9.44 -6.14 -15.64
C ARG A 7 -9.74 -6.63 -17.06
N ALA A 8 -9.52 -7.93 -17.30
CA ALA A 8 -9.96 -8.54 -18.55
C ALA A 8 -11.50 -8.58 -18.60
N SER A 9 -12.09 -8.22 -19.74
CA SER A 9 -13.53 -8.38 -19.94
C SER A 9 -13.87 -9.87 -20.10
N PRO A 10 -15.10 -10.29 -19.76
CA PRO A 10 -15.55 -11.67 -20.04
C PRO A 10 -15.34 -12.05 -21.50
N THR A 11 -15.65 -11.16 -22.44
CA THR A 11 -15.46 -11.36 -23.88
C THR A 11 -13.99 -11.55 -24.25
N THR A 12 -13.08 -10.85 -23.58
CA THR A 12 -11.63 -11.04 -23.78
C THR A 12 -11.21 -12.43 -23.32
N LEU A 13 -11.74 -12.92 -22.19
CA LEU A 13 -11.43 -14.25 -21.66
C LEU A 13 -12.00 -15.36 -22.54
N GLU A 14 -13.20 -15.17 -23.07
CA GLU A 14 -13.85 -16.13 -23.98
C GLU A 14 -13.14 -16.25 -25.33
N ASN A 15 -12.55 -15.14 -25.82
CA ASN A 15 -11.82 -15.07 -27.08
C ASN A 15 -10.31 -15.28 -26.96
N LEU A 16 -9.79 -15.62 -25.76
CA LEU A 16 -8.40 -15.95 -25.57
C LEU A 16 -8.08 -17.25 -26.33
N GLU A 17 -7.49 -17.11 -27.52
CA GLU A 17 -6.79 -18.23 -28.16
C GLU A 17 -5.55 -18.53 -27.28
N TRP A 18 -5.65 -19.63 -26.55
CA TRP A 18 -4.53 -20.10 -25.74
C TRP A 18 -3.38 -20.50 -26.67
N ASP A 19 -2.33 -19.70 -26.67
CA ASP A 19 -1.09 -20.09 -27.31
C ASP A 19 -0.50 -21.29 -26.54
N ARG A 20 -0.72 -22.48 -27.07
CA ARG A 20 -0.21 -23.73 -26.47
C ARG A 20 1.30 -23.75 -26.34
N SER A 21 2.02 -22.95 -27.12
CA SER A 21 3.48 -22.82 -27.03
C SER A 21 3.88 -22.03 -25.76
N ALA A 22 3.10 -21.00 -25.40
CA ALA A 22 3.34 -20.18 -24.22
C ALA A 22 3.00 -20.89 -22.90
N VAL A 23 2.02 -21.79 -22.90
CA VAL A 23 1.60 -22.52 -21.69
C VAL A 23 2.26 -23.90 -21.53
N GLY A 24 3.10 -24.31 -22.46
CA GLY A 24 3.84 -25.57 -22.45
C GLY A 24 3.00 -26.77 -22.88
N LYS A 25 3.66 -27.90 -23.16
CA LYS A 25 3.06 -29.19 -23.56
C LYS A 25 2.69 -30.03 -22.33
N SER A 26 2.22 -31.27 -22.59
CA SER A 26 1.65 -32.21 -21.63
C SER A 26 2.30 -32.24 -20.21
N PRO A 27 3.60 -32.34 -19.99
CA PRO A 27 4.15 -32.36 -18.64
C PRO A 27 3.81 -31.14 -17.80
N TRP A 28 3.73 -29.97 -18.42
CA TRP A 28 3.40 -28.70 -17.73
C TRP A 28 1.92 -28.60 -17.33
N ALA A 29 1.02 -29.30 -18.04
CA ALA A 29 -0.36 -29.36 -17.62
C ALA A 29 -0.50 -30.12 -16.30
N GLU A 30 0.17 -31.27 -16.17
CA GLU A 30 0.18 -32.07 -14.93
C GLU A 30 0.77 -31.29 -13.76
N VAL A 31 1.91 -30.62 -13.97
CA VAL A 31 2.53 -29.77 -12.93
C VAL A 31 1.58 -28.65 -12.46
N ARG A 32 0.86 -28.00 -13.39
CA ARG A 32 -0.14 -26.98 -13.01
C ARG A 32 -1.30 -27.55 -12.19
N PHE A 33 -1.77 -28.76 -12.54
CA PHE A 33 -2.81 -29.42 -11.76
C PHE A 33 -2.30 -29.80 -10.36
N GLN A 34 -1.13 -30.39 -10.27
CA GLN A 34 -0.51 -30.71 -8.98
C GLN A 34 -0.33 -29.47 -8.08
N LEU A 35 0.14 -28.34 -8.67
CA LEU A 35 0.26 -27.10 -7.94
C LEU A 35 -1.10 -26.59 -7.47
N LEU A 36 -2.13 -26.67 -8.33
CA LEU A 36 -3.47 -26.25 -7.97
C LEU A 36 -4.05 -27.14 -6.85
N ASP A 37 -3.90 -28.45 -6.96
CA ASP A 37 -4.34 -29.39 -5.93
C ASP A 37 -3.64 -29.10 -4.59
N THR A 38 -2.33 -28.91 -4.59
CA THR A 38 -1.57 -28.52 -3.39
C THR A 38 -2.10 -27.21 -2.78
N LEU A 39 -2.39 -26.20 -3.60
CA LEU A 39 -2.95 -24.93 -3.11
C LEU A 39 -4.36 -25.15 -2.52
N PHE A 40 -5.18 -26.00 -3.11
CA PHE A 40 -6.49 -26.37 -2.56
C PHE A 40 -6.37 -27.09 -1.21
N GLU A 41 -5.42 -27.99 -1.06
CA GLU A 41 -5.14 -28.69 0.19
C GLU A 41 -4.64 -27.75 1.29
N VAL A 42 -3.76 -26.81 0.93
CA VAL A 42 -3.18 -25.85 1.90
C VAL A 42 -4.20 -24.78 2.34
N PHE A 43 -5.02 -24.27 1.41
CA PHE A 43 -5.93 -23.15 1.69
C PHE A 43 -7.37 -23.57 2.02
N GLU A 44 -7.74 -24.81 1.75
CA GLU A 44 -9.08 -25.38 2.00
C GLU A 44 -10.23 -24.41 1.59
N PRO A 45 -10.25 -23.85 0.37
CA PRO A 45 -11.24 -22.86 0.01
C PRO A 45 -12.65 -23.48 0.01
N THR A 46 -13.59 -22.84 0.70
CA THR A 46 -14.98 -23.31 0.82
C THR A 46 -15.79 -23.17 -0.47
N ALA A 47 -15.39 -22.29 -1.38
CA ALA A 47 -16.02 -22.07 -2.65
C ALA A 47 -15.09 -21.41 -3.66
N PHE A 48 -15.38 -21.57 -4.95
CA PHE A 48 -14.74 -20.77 -6.00
C PHE A 48 -15.32 -19.34 -6.02
N PRO A 49 -14.48 -18.30 -5.97
CA PRO A 49 -14.98 -16.94 -6.04
C PRO A 49 -15.55 -16.65 -7.43
N SER A 50 -16.72 -16.02 -7.49
CA SER A 50 -17.26 -15.50 -8.74
C SER A 50 -16.61 -14.17 -9.07
N THR A 51 -15.75 -14.14 -10.09
CA THR A 51 -15.07 -12.91 -10.54
C THR A 51 -15.98 -11.99 -11.35
N SER A 52 -17.11 -12.50 -11.85
CA SER A 52 -18.04 -11.73 -12.68
C SER A 52 -18.79 -10.63 -11.92
N THR A 53 -18.89 -10.76 -10.61
CA THR A 53 -19.63 -9.85 -9.73
C THR A 53 -18.72 -9.00 -8.82
N LEU A 54 -17.39 -9.11 -8.96
CA LEU A 54 -16.46 -8.36 -8.10
C LEU A 54 -16.55 -6.86 -8.43
N PRO A 55 -16.98 -6.00 -7.47
CA PRO A 55 -17.03 -4.57 -7.67
C PRO A 55 -15.65 -3.96 -7.96
N GLY A 56 -15.63 -2.76 -8.56
CA GLY A 56 -14.38 -2.10 -8.95
C GLY A 56 -13.40 -1.86 -7.80
N PRO A 57 -13.83 -1.34 -6.65
CA PRO A 57 -12.96 -1.12 -5.50
C PRO A 57 -12.31 -2.40 -4.96
N GLU A 58 -13.06 -3.47 -4.81
CA GLU A 58 -12.56 -4.77 -4.34
C GLU A 58 -11.61 -5.40 -5.37
N PHE A 59 -11.92 -5.25 -6.66
CA PHE A 59 -11.00 -5.66 -7.72
C PHE A 59 -9.66 -4.92 -7.62
N MET A 60 -9.67 -3.62 -7.43
CA MET A 60 -8.44 -2.81 -7.30
C MET A 60 -7.64 -3.18 -6.05
N LEU A 61 -8.32 -3.44 -4.93
CA LEU A 61 -7.69 -3.92 -3.71
C LEU A 61 -7.00 -5.27 -3.93
N LEU A 62 -7.69 -6.22 -4.55
CA LEU A 62 -7.14 -7.54 -4.84
C LEU A 62 -5.97 -7.46 -5.82
N ALA A 63 -6.08 -6.65 -6.88
CA ALA A 63 -5.01 -6.42 -7.85
C ALA A 63 -3.77 -5.80 -7.19
N GLY A 64 -3.97 -4.81 -6.32
CA GLY A 64 -2.90 -4.18 -5.55
C GLY A 64 -2.22 -5.15 -4.59
N LEU A 65 -2.98 -5.96 -3.87
CA LEU A 65 -2.44 -6.98 -2.98
C LEU A 65 -1.65 -8.05 -3.76
N THR A 66 -2.16 -8.47 -4.92
CA THR A 66 -1.48 -9.44 -5.78
C THR A 66 -0.16 -8.88 -6.32
N SER A 67 -0.16 -7.61 -6.79
CA SER A 67 1.07 -6.95 -7.24
C SER A 67 2.10 -6.82 -6.12
N PHE A 68 1.66 -6.46 -4.92
CA PHE A 68 2.50 -6.34 -3.75
C PHE A 68 3.13 -7.70 -3.38
N ALA A 69 2.34 -8.76 -3.35
CA ALA A 69 2.79 -10.11 -3.06
C ALA A 69 3.77 -10.63 -4.14
N ASP A 70 3.50 -10.33 -5.41
CA ASP A 70 4.36 -10.67 -6.54
C ASP A 70 5.74 -9.99 -6.44
N TRP A 71 5.79 -8.70 -6.12
CA TRP A 71 7.05 -7.98 -5.97
C TRP A 71 7.91 -8.51 -4.81
N ILE A 72 7.28 -8.88 -3.69
CA ILE A 72 8.01 -9.48 -2.56
C ILE A 72 8.45 -10.89 -2.90
N GLY A 73 7.53 -11.72 -3.40
CA GLY A 73 7.79 -13.12 -3.73
C GLY A 73 8.79 -13.33 -4.87
N SER A 74 8.93 -12.34 -5.76
CA SER A 74 9.91 -12.35 -6.86
C SER A 74 11.29 -11.81 -6.45
N ASN A 75 11.43 -11.28 -5.24
CA ASN A 75 12.71 -10.76 -4.76
C ASN A 75 13.61 -11.92 -4.31
N THR A 76 14.69 -12.15 -5.06
CA THR A 76 15.65 -13.25 -4.83
C THR A 76 16.49 -13.09 -3.55
N ASP A 77 16.51 -11.89 -2.93
CA ASP A 77 17.19 -11.69 -1.65
C ASP A 77 16.45 -12.41 -0.50
N TRP A 78 15.14 -12.58 -0.64
CA TRP A 78 14.32 -13.34 0.32
C TRP A 78 13.88 -14.69 -0.21
N PHE A 79 13.43 -14.75 -1.46
CA PHE A 79 12.89 -15.96 -2.07
C PHE A 79 13.81 -16.45 -3.19
N GLY A 80 14.83 -17.20 -2.82
CA GLY A 80 15.69 -17.88 -3.79
C GLY A 80 14.92 -18.94 -4.59
N PHE A 81 15.46 -19.30 -5.76
CA PHE A 81 14.88 -20.38 -6.56
C PHE A 81 14.85 -21.69 -5.77
N GLY A 82 13.74 -22.41 -5.86
CA GLY A 82 13.60 -23.72 -5.26
C GLY A 82 14.52 -24.77 -5.87
N ALA A 83 14.88 -25.78 -5.10
CA ALA A 83 15.59 -26.94 -5.59
C ALA A 83 14.62 -28.01 -6.13
N ALA A 84 15.08 -28.89 -7.01
CA ALA A 84 14.27 -29.98 -7.52
C ALA A 84 13.72 -30.92 -6.42
N THR A 85 14.37 -31.00 -5.26
CA THR A 85 13.94 -31.74 -4.10
C THR A 85 12.73 -31.14 -3.38
N ASP A 86 12.46 -29.85 -3.56
CA ASP A 86 11.35 -29.15 -2.90
C ASP A 86 9.98 -29.61 -3.44
N THR A 87 9.96 -30.11 -4.68
CA THR A 87 8.74 -30.68 -5.28
C THR A 87 8.29 -31.99 -4.64
N ALA A 88 9.15 -32.64 -3.84
CA ALA A 88 8.82 -33.90 -3.16
C ALA A 88 7.99 -33.68 -1.88
N ALA A 89 7.98 -32.47 -1.32
CA ALA A 89 7.21 -32.10 -0.14
C ALA A 89 6.74 -30.63 -0.22
N PRO A 90 5.80 -30.31 -1.11
CA PRO A 90 5.39 -28.94 -1.40
C PRO A 90 4.80 -28.21 -0.19
N GLU A 91 4.11 -28.92 0.70
CA GLU A 91 3.53 -28.36 1.93
C GLU A 91 4.63 -27.83 2.87
N LYS A 92 5.67 -28.63 3.12
CA LYS A 92 6.81 -28.22 3.96
C LYS A 92 7.57 -27.05 3.34
N TRP A 93 7.70 -27.07 2.03
CA TRP A 93 8.31 -25.96 1.31
C TRP A 93 7.47 -24.68 1.47
N PHE A 94 6.14 -24.78 1.38
CA PHE A 94 5.23 -23.67 1.59
C PHE A 94 5.30 -23.13 3.02
N GLU A 95 5.27 -23.99 4.04
CA GLU A 95 5.43 -23.59 5.45
C GLU A 95 6.72 -22.79 5.67
N ALA A 96 7.85 -23.30 5.15
CA ALA A 96 9.12 -22.60 5.25
C ALA A 96 9.11 -21.23 4.53
N ARG A 97 8.34 -21.08 3.45
CA ARG A 97 8.15 -19.79 2.74
C ARG A 97 7.26 -18.83 3.49
N CYS A 98 6.31 -19.30 4.28
CA CYS A 98 5.51 -18.45 5.16
C CYS A 98 6.39 -17.72 6.19
N ASP A 99 7.34 -18.42 6.83
CA ASP A 99 8.29 -17.79 7.74
C ASP A 99 9.18 -16.76 7.03
N THR A 100 9.64 -17.07 5.81
CA THR A 100 10.39 -16.13 4.98
C THR A 100 9.55 -14.89 4.63
N ALA A 101 8.26 -15.06 4.32
CA ALA A 101 7.35 -13.97 4.01
C ALA A 101 7.16 -13.03 5.21
N VAL A 102 7.03 -13.59 6.42
CA VAL A 102 6.97 -12.78 7.66
C VAL A 102 8.25 -11.96 7.83
N GLN A 103 9.41 -12.56 7.66
CA GLN A 103 10.70 -11.86 7.76
C GLN A 103 10.84 -10.77 6.69
N ALA A 104 10.42 -11.03 5.46
CA ALA A 104 10.42 -10.04 4.38
C ALA A 104 9.50 -8.87 4.69
N LEU A 105 8.29 -9.13 5.18
CA LEU A 105 7.34 -8.09 5.60
C LEU A 105 7.88 -7.25 6.76
N ASP A 106 8.55 -7.86 7.72
CA ASP A 106 9.22 -7.17 8.81
C ASP A 106 10.36 -6.28 8.30
N ALA A 107 11.20 -6.80 7.40
CA ALA A 107 12.33 -6.07 6.83
C ALA A 107 11.92 -4.84 6.04
N ILE A 108 10.80 -4.90 5.30
CA ILE A 108 10.25 -3.74 4.59
C ILE A 108 9.40 -2.83 5.50
N GLY A 109 9.29 -3.15 6.79
CA GLY A 109 8.51 -2.38 7.75
C GLY A 109 7.00 -2.46 7.53
N TRP A 110 6.47 -3.55 6.98
CA TRP A 110 5.05 -3.82 6.81
C TRP A 110 4.40 -4.25 8.14
N GLN A 111 4.61 -3.46 9.18
CA GLN A 111 4.05 -3.67 10.50
C GLN A 111 2.97 -2.62 10.83
N PRO A 112 2.02 -2.92 11.72
CA PRO A 112 1.12 -1.91 12.25
C PRO A 112 1.94 -0.79 12.88
N ARG A 113 1.90 0.40 12.29
CA ARG A 113 2.61 1.56 12.81
C ARG A 113 1.72 2.26 13.85
N ARG A 114 2.32 2.64 14.97
CA ARG A 114 1.62 3.46 15.96
C ARG A 114 1.37 4.85 15.36
N PRO A 115 0.19 5.46 15.59
CA PRO A 115 -0.09 6.80 15.11
C PRO A 115 0.91 7.82 15.71
N LEU A 116 1.14 8.92 14.99
CA LEU A 116 1.99 10.01 15.46
C LEU A 116 1.41 10.71 16.68
N LEU A 117 0.08 10.79 16.75
CA LEU A 117 -0.65 11.23 17.94
C LEU A 117 -1.30 10.04 18.62
N THR A 118 -1.04 9.87 19.91
CA THR A 118 -1.67 8.82 20.74
C THR A 118 -2.94 9.32 21.46
N ARG A 119 -3.09 10.63 21.58
CA ARG A 119 -4.25 11.31 22.17
C ARG A 119 -4.82 12.33 21.20
N ARG A 120 -6.07 12.72 21.41
CA ARG A 120 -6.65 13.86 20.71
C ARG A 120 -5.90 15.13 21.11
N ASN A 121 -5.53 15.91 20.12
CA ASN A 121 -4.97 17.25 20.29
C ASN A 121 -5.84 18.25 19.54
N SER A 122 -5.99 19.45 20.08
CA SER A 122 -6.50 20.57 19.30
C SER A 122 -5.48 20.99 18.24
N PHE A 123 -5.92 21.75 17.25
CA PHE A 123 -5.00 22.31 16.25
C PHE A 123 -3.87 23.10 16.91
N SER A 124 -4.20 23.95 17.90
CA SER A 124 -3.19 24.75 18.64
C SER A 124 -2.18 23.88 19.38
N GLU A 125 -2.60 22.79 19.99
CA GLU A 125 -1.69 21.85 20.66
C GLU A 125 -0.80 21.13 19.65
N ALA A 126 -1.33 20.79 18.49
CA ALA A 126 -0.60 20.07 17.45
C ALA A 126 0.46 20.95 16.76
N PHE A 127 0.22 22.25 16.58
CA PHE A 127 1.07 23.13 15.81
C PHE A 127 1.75 24.26 16.61
N GLY A 128 1.32 24.52 17.85
CA GLY A 128 1.90 25.55 18.70
C GLY A 128 1.49 26.98 18.36
N PHE A 129 0.48 27.18 17.52
CA PHE A 129 -0.10 28.48 17.19
C PHE A 129 -1.62 28.42 17.03
N ALA A 130 -2.28 29.57 17.11
CA ALA A 130 -3.72 29.64 17.00
C ALA A 130 -4.21 29.30 15.58
N PRO A 131 -5.28 28.49 15.44
CA PRO A 131 -5.83 28.15 14.15
C PRO A 131 -6.47 29.35 13.44
N ARG A 132 -6.36 29.39 12.12
CA ARG A 132 -7.12 30.28 11.25
C ARG A 132 -8.55 29.74 11.04
N PRO A 133 -9.47 30.54 10.51
CA PRO A 133 -10.86 30.07 10.28
C PRO A 133 -10.97 28.77 9.52
N LEU A 134 -10.14 28.56 8.47
CA LEU A 134 -10.09 27.31 7.71
C LEU A 134 -9.70 26.11 8.60
N GLN A 135 -8.69 26.27 9.43
CA GLN A 135 -8.16 25.22 10.28
C GLN A 135 -9.15 24.86 11.39
N ASN A 136 -9.86 25.85 11.95
CA ASN A 136 -10.99 25.60 12.86
C ASN A 136 -12.12 24.84 12.17
N ALA A 137 -12.48 25.20 10.95
CA ALA A 137 -13.52 24.51 10.20
C ALA A 137 -13.15 23.03 9.96
N VAL A 138 -11.88 22.76 9.64
CA VAL A 138 -11.39 21.38 9.49
C VAL A 138 -11.42 20.64 10.84
N GLU A 139 -11.01 21.27 11.93
CA GLU A 139 -11.07 20.67 13.27
C GLU A 139 -12.49 20.26 13.65
N VAL A 140 -13.47 21.14 13.44
CA VAL A 140 -14.89 20.86 13.68
C VAL A 140 -15.41 19.73 12.77
N ALA A 141 -15.09 19.78 11.46
CA ALA A 141 -15.50 18.73 10.52
C ALA A 141 -14.96 17.35 10.90
N LEU A 142 -13.73 17.30 11.42
CA LEU A 142 -13.12 16.05 11.88
C LEU A 142 -13.81 15.47 13.11
N GLU A 143 -14.39 16.30 13.98
CA GLU A 143 -15.13 15.83 15.16
C GLU A 143 -16.36 15.02 14.78
N GLU A 144 -17.04 15.42 13.72
CA GLU A 144 -18.30 14.81 13.25
C GLU A 144 -18.08 13.52 12.45
N LEU A 145 -16.85 13.23 12.00
CA LEU A 145 -16.56 12.04 11.22
C LEU A 145 -16.68 10.76 12.06
N ALA A 146 -17.49 9.82 11.61
CA ALA A 146 -17.62 8.49 12.22
C ALA A 146 -16.81 7.40 11.51
N GLU A 147 -16.43 7.63 10.26
CA GLU A 147 -15.76 6.69 9.36
C GLU A 147 -14.72 7.39 8.48
N PRO A 148 -13.82 6.66 7.79
CA PRO A 148 -12.90 7.25 6.83
C PRO A 148 -13.63 8.05 5.76
N ALA A 149 -13.15 9.26 5.44
CA ALA A 149 -13.85 10.19 4.57
C ALA A 149 -12.88 10.93 3.63
N ILE A 150 -13.43 11.48 2.56
CA ILE A 150 -12.73 12.43 1.69
C ILE A 150 -13.04 13.83 2.18
N LEU A 151 -11.99 14.60 2.49
CA LEU A 151 -12.08 16.01 2.85
C LEU A 151 -11.69 16.87 1.65
N LEU A 152 -12.63 17.68 1.16
CA LEU A 152 -12.36 18.70 0.13
C LEU A 152 -12.13 20.05 0.82
N ILE A 153 -10.91 20.60 0.64
CA ILE A 153 -10.52 21.89 1.25
C ILE A 153 -10.27 22.92 0.14
N GLU A 154 -11.18 23.87 0.00
CA GLU A 154 -11.06 25.00 -0.92
C GLU A 154 -10.81 26.29 -0.14
N ALA A 155 -9.71 26.97 -0.42
CA ALA A 155 -9.38 28.25 0.19
C ALA A 155 -8.32 28.98 -0.63
N PRO A 156 -8.23 30.32 -0.53
CA PRO A 156 -7.17 31.13 -1.14
C PRO A 156 -5.76 30.68 -0.75
N MET A 157 -4.76 31.15 -1.48
CA MET A 157 -3.36 30.92 -1.11
C MET A 157 -3.05 31.60 0.22
N GLY A 158 -2.19 30.96 1.03
CA GLY A 158 -1.76 31.51 2.33
C GLY A 158 -2.69 31.19 3.51
N GLU A 159 -3.86 30.58 3.31
CA GLU A 159 -4.81 30.26 4.38
C GLU A 159 -4.43 29.05 5.25
N GLY A 160 -3.27 28.45 5.03
CA GLY A 160 -2.78 27.34 5.84
C GLY A 160 -3.43 25.98 5.49
N LYS A 161 -3.76 25.75 4.20
CA LYS A 161 -4.31 24.47 3.72
C LYS A 161 -3.41 23.27 4.05
N THR A 162 -2.10 23.45 3.96
CA THR A 162 -1.14 22.37 4.23
C THR A 162 -1.19 21.93 5.69
N GLU A 163 -1.20 22.87 6.62
CA GLU A 163 -1.30 22.60 8.05
C GLU A 163 -2.67 21.98 8.40
N ALA A 164 -3.74 22.44 7.75
CA ALA A 164 -5.08 21.84 7.87
C ALA A 164 -5.09 20.38 7.39
N ALA A 165 -4.45 20.09 6.25
CA ALA A 165 -4.34 18.73 5.70
C ALA A 165 -3.47 17.82 6.61
N TRP A 166 -2.37 18.31 7.15
CA TRP A 166 -1.57 17.56 8.11
C TRP A 166 -2.31 17.30 9.42
N PHE A 167 -3.07 18.28 9.91
CA PHE A 167 -3.91 18.10 11.09
C PHE A 167 -4.96 17.01 10.84
N ALA A 168 -5.64 17.07 9.71
CA ALA A 168 -6.60 16.04 9.31
C ALA A 168 -5.93 14.65 9.24
N HIS A 169 -4.74 14.54 8.63
CA HIS A 169 -4.00 13.29 8.59
C HIS A 169 -3.68 12.75 10.00
N LEU A 170 -3.19 13.60 10.93
CA LEU A 170 -2.87 13.17 12.29
C LEU A 170 -4.10 12.62 13.02
N GLU A 171 -5.24 13.31 12.93
CA GLU A 171 -6.49 12.89 13.57
C GLU A 171 -7.09 11.63 12.91
N LEU A 172 -7.07 11.55 11.58
CA LEU A 172 -7.55 10.37 10.85
C LEU A 172 -6.66 9.16 11.13
N GLN A 173 -5.32 9.35 11.19
CA GLN A 173 -4.40 8.27 11.56
C GLN A 173 -4.68 7.77 12.97
N ARG A 174 -4.89 8.66 13.93
CA ARG A 174 -5.19 8.31 15.31
C ARG A 174 -6.51 7.56 15.45
N ARG A 175 -7.55 7.92 14.69
CA ARG A 175 -8.91 7.38 14.80
C ARG A 175 -9.13 6.12 13.96
N PHE A 176 -8.51 6.05 12.78
CA PHE A 176 -8.74 5.00 11.78
C PHE A 176 -7.49 4.19 11.46
N GLU A 177 -6.42 4.38 12.25
CA GLU A 177 -5.17 3.60 12.16
C GLU A 177 -4.52 3.60 10.76
N HIS A 178 -4.62 4.73 10.04
CA HIS A 178 -3.99 4.88 8.74
C HIS A 178 -2.46 4.68 8.85
N ARG A 179 -1.88 3.93 7.92
CA ARG A 179 -0.47 3.53 8.01
C ARG A 179 0.51 4.57 7.53
N GLY A 180 0.12 5.44 6.61
CA GLY A 180 1.02 6.39 5.99
C GLY A 180 0.35 7.63 5.44
N LEU A 181 1.16 8.56 4.92
CA LEU A 181 0.76 9.78 4.25
C LEU A 181 1.33 9.75 2.83
N TYR A 182 0.47 9.90 1.84
CA TYR A 182 0.87 10.11 0.45
C TYR A 182 0.48 11.53 0.02
N MET A 183 1.45 12.29 -0.49
CA MET A 183 1.23 13.66 -0.96
C MET A 183 1.49 13.75 -2.46
N ALA A 184 0.45 13.98 -3.25
CA ALA A 184 0.54 14.22 -4.69
C ALA A 184 0.58 15.72 -4.98
N LEU A 185 1.56 16.17 -5.76
CA LEU A 185 1.75 17.57 -6.12
C LEU A 185 1.98 17.71 -7.63
N PRO A 186 1.50 18.80 -8.25
CA PRO A 186 1.49 18.89 -9.70
C PRO A 186 2.86 19.12 -10.34
N THR A 187 3.86 19.58 -9.59
CA THR A 187 5.21 19.87 -10.13
C THR A 187 6.31 19.37 -9.22
N GLN A 188 7.47 19.06 -9.80
CA GLN A 188 8.66 18.63 -9.04
C GLN A 188 9.13 19.70 -8.06
N ALA A 189 9.12 20.97 -8.46
CA ALA A 189 9.55 22.08 -7.60
C ALA A 189 8.69 22.19 -6.33
N THR A 190 7.38 22.07 -6.46
CA THR A 190 6.46 22.05 -5.31
C THR A 190 6.64 20.77 -4.50
N GLY A 191 6.94 19.64 -5.13
CA GLY A 191 7.27 18.38 -4.47
C GLY A 191 8.49 18.49 -3.57
N ASN A 192 9.59 19.03 -4.08
CA ASN A 192 10.84 19.24 -3.34
C ASN A 192 10.61 20.15 -2.12
N ALA A 193 9.97 21.30 -2.31
CA ALA A 193 9.69 22.24 -1.22
C ALA A 193 8.77 21.61 -0.15
N MET A 194 7.77 20.85 -0.56
CA MET A 194 6.85 20.18 0.35
C MET A 194 7.51 19.02 1.09
N PHE A 195 8.42 18.29 0.45
CA PHE A 195 9.18 17.22 1.08
C PHE A 195 9.96 17.72 2.29
N VAL A 196 10.72 18.80 2.15
CA VAL A 196 11.48 19.40 3.25
C VAL A 196 10.55 19.84 4.39
N ARG A 197 9.41 20.47 4.08
CA ARG A 197 8.42 20.88 5.09
C ARG A 197 7.79 19.66 5.78
N THR A 198 7.47 18.62 5.03
CA THR A 198 6.89 17.38 5.58
C THR A 198 7.88 16.66 6.48
N LEU A 199 9.16 16.59 6.08
CA LEU A 199 10.21 16.03 6.95
C LEU A 199 10.32 16.80 8.28
N ALA A 200 10.35 18.13 8.24
CA ALA A 200 10.38 18.95 9.45
C ALA A 200 9.14 18.72 10.34
N PHE A 201 7.96 18.65 9.72
CA PHE A 201 6.70 18.35 10.42
C PHE A 201 6.71 16.98 11.09
N LEU A 202 7.16 15.94 10.39
CA LEU A 202 7.21 14.58 10.90
C LEU A 202 8.28 14.41 11.98
N ARG A 203 9.49 14.95 11.77
CA ARG A 203 10.60 14.92 12.75
C ARG A 203 10.22 15.54 14.08
N ALA A 204 9.48 16.65 14.05
CA ALA A 204 9.00 17.32 15.26
C ALA A 204 8.01 16.47 16.08
N ARG A 205 7.47 15.39 15.50
CA ARG A 205 6.41 14.54 16.11
C ARG A 205 6.78 13.07 16.22
N SER A 206 7.85 12.64 15.57
CA SER A 206 8.25 11.23 15.58
C SER A 206 9.05 10.82 16.82
N ALA A 207 9.53 11.77 17.60
CA ALA A 207 10.50 11.54 18.68
C ALA A 207 11.67 10.67 18.16
N ASP A 208 11.90 9.49 18.75
CA ASP A 208 12.99 8.57 18.36
C ASP A 208 12.57 7.53 17.29
N ARG A 209 11.44 7.75 16.61
CA ARG A 209 10.97 6.79 15.58
C ARG A 209 11.70 7.00 14.27
N VAL A 210 12.15 5.91 13.66
CA VAL A 210 12.59 5.91 12.27
C VAL A 210 11.37 6.05 11.38
N LEU A 211 11.38 7.08 10.52
CA LEU A 211 10.34 7.32 9.52
C LEU A 211 10.91 7.02 8.16
N ASP A 212 10.21 6.15 7.42
CA ASP A 212 10.47 5.95 6.01
C ASP A 212 9.73 7.05 5.23
N VAL A 213 10.49 7.97 4.64
CA VAL A 213 9.95 9.11 3.89
C VAL A 213 10.64 9.17 2.53
N GLN A 214 9.87 9.03 1.47
CA GLN A 214 10.37 8.95 0.11
C GLN A 214 9.85 10.12 -0.73
N LEU A 215 10.72 10.66 -1.58
CA LEU A 215 10.36 11.62 -2.62
C LEU A 215 10.40 10.91 -3.98
N LEU A 216 9.27 10.86 -4.68
CA LEU A 216 9.14 10.15 -5.96
C LEU A 216 8.82 11.13 -7.10
N HIS A 217 9.78 11.39 -7.97
CA HIS A 217 9.59 12.08 -9.25
C HIS A 217 10.80 11.86 -10.17
N GLY A 218 10.68 12.17 -11.46
CA GLY A 218 11.73 11.89 -12.46
C GLY A 218 13.08 12.63 -12.25
N GLY A 219 13.14 13.62 -11.37
CA GLY A 219 14.37 14.37 -11.04
C GLY A 219 14.97 14.06 -9.68
N THR A 220 14.48 13.06 -8.95
CA THR A 220 14.94 12.76 -7.58
C THR A 220 16.42 12.41 -7.52
N LEU A 221 16.93 11.65 -8.51
CA LEU A 221 18.33 11.22 -8.58
C LEU A 221 19.32 12.38 -8.84
N LEU A 222 18.84 13.55 -9.26
CA LEU A 222 19.65 14.73 -9.53
C LEU A 222 19.74 15.71 -8.35
N ASN A 223 19.16 15.34 -7.22
CA ASN A 223 19.06 16.24 -6.07
C ASN A 223 19.81 15.67 -4.86
N ASP A 224 21.04 16.16 -4.65
CA ASP A 224 21.93 15.71 -3.56
C ASP A 224 21.35 15.90 -2.15
N SER A 225 20.29 16.70 -2.01
CA SER A 225 19.60 16.91 -0.71
C SER A 225 18.76 15.73 -0.25
N PHE A 226 18.60 14.70 -1.10
CA PHE A 226 17.72 13.56 -0.87
C PHE A 226 18.44 12.20 -0.93
N GLN A 227 19.76 12.23 -1.02
CA GLN A 227 20.67 11.08 -0.83
C GLN A 227 21.13 11.03 0.65
#